data_541a196c98af757358eac02d6529c52a
#
_entry.id   541a196c98af757358eac02d6529c52a
#
_cell.length_a   1.000
_cell.length_b   1.000
_cell.length_c   1.000
_cell.angle_alpha   90.00
_cell.angle_beta   90.00
_cell.angle_gamma   90.00
#
_symmetry.space_group_name_H-M   'P 1'
#
loop_
_entity.id
_entity.type
_entity.pdbx_description
1 polymer ?
#
loop_
_entity_poly.entity_id
_entity_poly.type
_entity_poly.pdbx_seq_one_letter_code
_entity_poly.pdbx_strand_id
1 'polypeptide(L)'
;MAQENNTAREQTALEKLSQDALNQARRERKMIQDTCIAELAQCDTEIPEALEKQVQAEIASLQQAKENLSSAHKIASSTVDELSARAADVAKSLNRKWYRINPPSNTAIDVQEEEKSFFARGMNGYKIALIVFSGSFAGVMLELLWCFARHGYLESRSGLVWGPFNMLYGVGAASLSIILYRFRNRGKWLSFLGGFVVGSVVEYVCSWLQEVLFGSRSWDYSRVPFNINGRICLLYSLFWGALGIFWIKDIYPFMAKWILKLPNRAG
;
A
#
# COMPACT_ATOMS: atom_id res chain seq x y z
N MET A 1 5.37 -2.08 10.43
CA MET A 1 6.33 -2.73 11.36
C MET A 1 7.80 -2.35 11.14
N ALA A 2 8.40 -2.46 9.94
CA ALA A 2 9.82 -2.10 9.76
C ALA A 2 10.09 -0.58 9.82
N GLN A 3 9.18 0.25 9.36
CA GLN A 3 9.29 1.71 9.34
C GLN A 3 9.00 2.35 10.70
N GLU A 4 8.08 1.78 11.48
CA GLU A 4 7.83 2.22 12.87
C GLU A 4 9.01 1.92 13.80
N ASN A 5 9.71 0.82 13.57
CA ASN A 5 10.93 0.48 14.30
C ASN A 5 12.11 1.42 13.98
N ASN A 6 12.16 2.02 12.80
CA ASN A 6 13.24 2.94 12.43
C ASN A 6 13.02 4.34 13.03
N THR A 7 11.81 4.86 13.02
CA THR A 7 11.46 6.14 13.64
C THR A 7 11.60 6.11 15.17
N ALA A 8 11.23 5.01 15.81
CA ALA A 8 11.45 4.83 17.24
C ALA A 8 12.95 4.76 17.60
N ARG A 9 13.78 4.14 16.77
CA ARG A 9 15.24 4.11 16.96
C ARG A 9 15.88 5.47 16.75
N GLU A 10 15.44 6.25 15.78
CA GLU A 10 15.93 7.62 15.53
C GLU A 10 15.53 8.58 16.64
N GLN A 11 14.32 8.49 17.18
CA GLN A 11 13.90 9.25 18.34
C GLN A 11 14.72 8.92 19.58
N THR A 12 14.95 7.64 19.85
CA THR A 12 15.78 7.19 20.98
C THR A 12 17.24 7.63 20.84
N ALA A 13 17.78 7.68 19.61
CA ALA A 13 19.14 8.18 19.36
C ALA A 13 19.24 9.69 19.57
N LEU A 14 18.24 10.48 19.16
CA LEU A 14 18.17 11.92 19.38
C LEU A 14 18.02 12.28 20.86
N GLU A 15 17.18 11.55 21.59
CA GLU A 15 17.05 11.70 23.04
C GLU A 15 18.37 11.40 23.77
N LYS A 16 19.06 10.34 23.37
CA LYS A 16 20.35 9.97 23.92
C LYS A 16 21.43 11.03 23.67
N LEU A 17 21.49 11.56 22.43
CA LEU A 17 22.40 12.65 22.08
C LEU A 17 22.14 13.93 22.89
N SER A 18 20.87 14.29 23.10
CA SER A 18 20.49 15.46 23.89
C SER A 18 20.83 15.28 25.37
N GLN A 19 20.64 14.06 25.89
CA GLN A 19 20.99 13.72 27.29
C GLN A 19 22.51 13.73 27.51
N ASP A 20 23.27 13.22 26.53
CA ASP A 20 24.74 13.23 26.61
C ASP A 20 25.31 14.64 26.53
N ALA A 21 24.77 15.52 25.68
CA ALA A 21 25.13 16.94 25.61
C ALA A 21 24.81 17.67 26.92
N LEU A 22 23.65 17.38 27.53
CA LEU A 22 23.25 17.95 28.80
C LEU A 22 24.19 17.51 29.97
N ASN A 23 24.58 16.24 29.96
CA ASN A 23 25.48 15.67 30.94
C ASN A 23 26.90 16.21 30.77
N GLN A 24 27.35 16.44 29.54
CA GLN A 24 28.62 17.07 29.25
C GLN A 24 28.65 18.52 29.75
N ALA A 25 27.63 19.32 29.46
CA ALA A 25 27.50 20.68 29.92
C ALA A 25 27.48 20.77 31.47
N ARG A 26 26.83 19.81 32.14
CA ARG A 26 26.85 19.71 33.62
C ARG A 26 28.25 19.41 34.19
N ARG A 27 29.03 18.54 33.53
CA ARG A 27 30.41 18.21 33.93
C ARG A 27 31.34 19.41 33.77
N GLU A 28 31.24 20.09 32.60
CA GLU A 28 32.04 21.30 32.35
C GLU A 28 31.73 22.40 33.36
N ARG A 29 30.43 22.63 33.65
CA ARG A 29 30.03 23.61 34.69
C ARG A 29 30.57 23.26 36.05
N LYS A 30 30.54 21.98 36.46
CA LYS A 30 31.08 21.55 37.76
C LYS A 30 32.59 21.74 37.83
N MET A 31 33.30 21.43 36.76
CA MET A 31 34.75 21.59 36.64
C MET A 31 35.15 23.08 36.79
N ILE A 32 34.44 23.98 36.11
CA ILE A 32 34.66 25.45 36.24
C ILE A 32 34.39 25.92 37.67
N GLN A 33 33.32 25.45 38.27
CA GLN A 33 32.95 25.79 39.63
C GLN A 33 33.98 25.32 40.66
N ASP A 34 34.47 24.07 40.51
CA ASP A 34 35.48 23.49 41.41
C ASP A 34 36.85 24.21 41.23
N THR A 35 37.18 24.61 39.99
CA THR A 35 38.42 25.38 39.72
C THR A 35 38.35 26.79 40.33
N CYS A 36 37.23 27.50 40.17
CA CYS A 36 37.04 28.82 40.76
C CYS A 36 37.07 28.78 42.29
N ILE A 37 36.50 27.74 42.92
CA ILE A 37 36.55 27.59 44.39
C ILE A 37 37.98 27.29 44.86
N ALA A 38 38.75 26.49 44.12
CA ALA A 38 40.14 26.17 44.44
C ALA A 38 41.04 27.41 44.31
N GLU A 39 40.84 28.25 43.29
CA GLU A 39 41.59 29.53 43.13
C GLU A 39 41.21 30.53 44.18
N LEU A 40 39.95 30.68 44.58
CA LEU A 40 39.51 31.54 45.68
C LEU A 40 40.04 31.10 47.01
N ALA A 41 40.23 29.82 47.30
CA ALA A 41 40.78 29.29 48.54
C ALA A 41 42.32 29.56 48.69
N GLN A 42 43.01 29.86 47.59
CA GLN A 42 44.43 30.22 47.60
C GLN A 42 44.69 31.71 47.76
N CYS A 43 43.69 32.57 47.70
CA CYS A 43 43.80 33.99 47.83
C CYS A 43 43.61 34.38 49.32
N ASP A 44 44.69 34.50 50.09
CA ASP A 44 44.71 34.95 51.53
C ASP A 44 44.82 36.47 51.67
N THR A 45 44.31 37.22 50.67
CA THR A 45 44.39 38.71 50.70
C THR A 45 42.99 39.28 50.37
N GLU A 46 42.68 40.40 51.10
CA GLU A 46 41.46 41.20 50.85
C GLU A 46 41.22 41.39 49.38
N ILE A 47 40.05 40.88 48.88
CA ILE A 47 39.68 40.93 47.45
C ILE A 47 39.60 42.42 47.08
N PRO A 48 40.40 42.93 46.11
CA PRO A 48 40.28 44.31 45.67
C PRO A 48 38.86 44.56 45.15
N GLU A 49 38.27 45.67 45.53
CA GLU A 49 36.90 46.10 45.19
C GLU A 49 36.66 46.01 43.65
N ALA A 50 37.73 46.17 42.84
CA ALA A 50 37.74 45.99 41.39
C ALA A 50 37.49 44.55 40.94
N LEU A 51 37.99 43.54 41.70
CA LEU A 51 37.86 42.14 41.42
C LEU A 51 36.42 41.64 41.74
N GLU A 52 35.88 42.13 42.85
CA GLU A 52 34.50 41.83 43.26
C GLU A 52 33.49 42.36 42.24
N LYS A 53 33.73 43.53 41.67
CA LYS A 53 32.92 44.13 40.60
C LYS A 53 33.01 43.36 39.30
N GLN A 54 34.19 42.83 39.00
CA GLN A 54 34.44 42.01 37.82
C GLN A 54 33.77 40.64 37.95
N VAL A 55 33.84 40.02 39.11
CA VAL A 55 33.15 38.73 39.40
C VAL A 55 31.62 38.90 39.36
N GLN A 56 31.09 40.00 39.89
CA GLN A 56 29.66 40.29 39.81
C GLN A 56 29.17 40.51 38.37
N ALA A 57 29.95 41.21 37.54
CA ALA A 57 29.64 41.40 36.12
C ALA A 57 29.63 40.08 35.36
N GLU A 58 30.53 39.17 35.68
CA GLU A 58 30.62 37.84 35.07
C GLU A 58 29.48 36.92 35.50
N ILE A 59 29.09 36.97 36.76
CA ILE A 59 27.91 36.30 37.30
C ILE A 59 26.63 36.78 36.59
N ALA A 60 26.49 38.08 36.38
CA ALA A 60 25.35 38.66 35.67
C ALA A 60 25.32 38.21 34.19
N SER A 61 26.49 38.19 33.53
CA SER A 61 26.60 37.68 32.13
C SER A 61 26.23 36.20 32.01
N LEU A 62 26.65 35.37 32.98
CA LEU A 62 26.31 33.94 33.04
C LEU A 62 24.83 33.70 33.33
N GLN A 63 24.21 34.54 34.16
CA GLN A 63 22.77 34.50 34.41
C GLN A 63 21.99 34.82 33.12
N GLN A 64 22.41 35.83 32.39
CA GLN A 64 21.79 36.21 31.12
C GLN A 64 21.99 35.13 30.03
N ALA A 65 23.17 34.52 29.98
CA ALA A 65 23.43 33.37 29.10
C ALA A 65 22.54 32.16 29.43
N LYS A 66 22.31 31.93 30.73
CA LYS A 66 21.40 30.85 31.18
C LYS A 66 19.94 31.12 30.79
N GLU A 67 19.48 32.36 30.88
CA GLU A 67 18.12 32.73 30.45
C GLU A 67 17.96 32.61 28.93
N ASN A 68 18.97 33.05 28.18
CA ASN A 68 19.01 32.92 26.72
C ASN A 68 19.00 31.45 26.31
N LEU A 69 19.76 30.58 26.98
CA LEU A 69 19.78 29.14 26.74
C LEU A 69 18.43 28.49 27.06
N SER A 70 17.79 28.91 28.15
CA SER A 70 16.45 28.43 28.52
C SER A 70 15.41 28.83 27.47
N SER A 71 15.49 30.07 26.98
CA SER A 71 14.60 30.56 25.93
C SER A 71 14.82 29.81 24.60
N ALA A 72 16.08 29.60 24.19
CA ALA A 72 16.45 28.84 23.04
C ALA A 72 15.97 27.35 23.11
N HIS A 73 16.10 26.76 24.30
CA HIS A 73 15.60 25.39 24.56
C HIS A 73 14.06 25.32 24.39
N LYS A 74 13.34 26.31 24.90
CA LYS A 74 11.88 26.38 24.78
C LYS A 74 11.45 26.54 23.33
N ILE A 75 12.16 27.34 22.54
CA ILE A 75 11.92 27.52 21.10
C ILE A 75 12.25 26.23 20.36
N ALA A 76 13.36 25.57 20.66
CA ALA A 76 13.76 24.33 20.06
C ALA A 76 12.74 23.20 20.32
N SER A 77 12.25 23.07 21.55
CA SER A 77 11.24 22.07 21.90
C SER A 77 9.92 22.31 21.14
N SER A 78 9.46 23.58 21.10
CA SER A 78 8.23 23.90 20.35
C SER A 78 8.37 23.66 18.84
N THR A 79 9.55 23.91 18.26
CA THR A 79 9.82 23.61 16.84
C THR A 79 9.86 22.10 16.57
N VAL A 80 10.41 21.31 17.47
CA VAL A 80 10.40 19.84 17.37
C VAL A 80 8.97 19.31 17.44
N ASP A 81 8.14 19.83 18.35
CA ASP A 81 6.74 19.44 18.45
C ASP A 81 5.95 19.80 17.18
N GLU A 82 6.18 21.00 16.62
CA GLU A 82 5.56 21.42 15.36
C GLU A 82 6.02 20.56 14.18
N LEU A 83 7.30 20.24 14.08
CA LEU A 83 7.86 19.37 13.05
C LEU A 83 7.32 17.95 13.17
N SER A 84 7.19 17.43 14.39
CA SER A 84 6.60 16.10 14.61
C SER A 84 5.13 16.04 14.20
N ALA A 85 4.36 17.09 14.52
CA ALA A 85 2.96 17.21 14.08
C ALA A 85 2.85 17.28 12.55
N ARG A 86 3.71 18.08 11.90
CA ARG A 86 3.77 18.15 10.42
C ARG A 86 4.19 16.82 9.80
N ALA A 87 5.16 16.12 10.38
CA ALA A 87 5.57 14.79 9.93
C ALA A 87 4.43 13.77 10.04
N ALA A 88 3.65 13.80 11.13
CA ALA A 88 2.48 12.97 11.31
C ALA A 88 1.39 13.26 10.26
N ASP A 89 1.15 14.53 9.93
CA ASP A 89 0.20 14.92 8.89
C ASP A 89 0.66 14.52 7.50
N VAL A 90 1.96 14.63 7.20
CA VAL A 90 2.54 14.14 5.95
C VAL A 90 2.43 12.62 5.85
N ALA A 91 2.77 11.89 6.92
CA ALA A 91 2.61 10.43 6.98
C ALA A 91 1.15 10.02 6.77
N LYS A 92 0.19 10.72 7.38
CA LYS A 92 -1.24 10.51 7.19
C LYS A 92 -1.69 10.81 5.76
N SER A 93 -1.15 11.84 5.13
CA SER A 93 -1.43 12.21 3.73
C SER A 93 -0.83 11.21 2.74
N LEU A 94 0.39 10.69 3.01
CA LEU A 94 1.04 9.63 2.24
C LEU A 94 0.28 8.31 2.37
N ASN A 95 -0.15 7.95 3.57
CA ASN A 95 -0.97 6.76 3.80
C ASN A 95 -2.32 6.87 3.07
N ARG A 96 -2.94 8.07 3.01
CA ARG A 96 -4.14 8.34 2.23
C ARG A 96 -3.89 8.25 0.71
N LYS A 97 -2.70 8.67 0.22
CA LYS A 97 -2.29 8.49 -1.20
C LYS A 97 -2.01 7.03 -1.51
N TRP A 98 -1.35 6.30 -0.61
CA TRP A 98 -1.11 4.87 -0.75
C TRP A 98 -2.42 4.08 -0.80
N TYR A 99 -3.39 4.44 0.03
CA TYR A 99 -4.72 3.84 0.01
C TYR A 99 -5.48 4.10 -1.31
N ARG A 100 -5.14 5.16 -2.05
CA ARG A 100 -5.69 5.42 -3.38
C ARG A 100 -5.03 4.60 -4.49
N ILE A 101 -3.81 4.12 -4.28
CA ILE A 101 -3.08 3.26 -5.25
C ILE A 101 -3.50 1.80 -5.07
N ASN A 102 -3.75 1.36 -3.83
CA ASN A 102 -4.28 0.03 -3.57
C ASN A 102 -5.73 -0.08 -4.06
N PRO A 103 -6.13 -1.26 -4.56
CA PRO A 103 -7.52 -1.47 -4.93
C PRO A 103 -8.41 -1.18 -3.71
N PRO A 104 -9.47 -0.37 -3.87
CA PRO A 104 -10.38 -0.08 -2.77
C PRO A 104 -11.07 -1.37 -2.33
N SER A 105 -11.46 -1.46 -1.05
CA SER A 105 -12.29 -2.56 -0.59
C SER A 105 -13.63 -2.56 -1.35
N ASN A 106 -14.22 -3.72 -1.56
CA ASN A 106 -15.55 -3.82 -2.18
C ASN A 106 -16.60 -3.00 -1.42
N THR A 107 -16.51 -2.93 -0.08
CA THR A 107 -17.38 -2.09 0.75
C THR A 107 -17.26 -0.61 0.41
N ALA A 108 -16.05 -0.11 0.15
CA ALA A 108 -15.84 1.28 -0.25
C ALA A 108 -16.38 1.56 -1.66
N ILE A 109 -16.34 0.57 -2.56
CA ILE A 109 -16.95 0.66 -3.90
C ILE A 109 -18.48 0.70 -3.77
N ASP A 110 -19.06 -0.17 -2.94
CA ASP A 110 -20.51 -0.21 -2.75
C ASP A 110 -21.07 1.14 -2.30
N VAL A 111 -20.42 1.81 -1.33
CA VAL A 111 -20.82 3.15 -0.87
C VAL A 111 -20.72 4.18 -2.01
N GLN A 112 -19.67 4.13 -2.83
CA GLN A 112 -19.54 5.06 -3.95
C GLN A 112 -20.52 4.76 -5.08
N GLU A 113 -20.93 3.51 -5.27
CA GLU A 113 -21.94 3.11 -6.25
C GLU A 113 -23.34 3.60 -5.88
N GLU A 114 -23.67 3.68 -4.59
CA GLU A 114 -24.96 4.22 -4.11
C GLU A 114 -25.15 5.70 -4.44
N GLU A 115 -24.06 6.48 -4.46
CA GLU A 115 -24.08 7.91 -4.79
C GLU A 115 -24.11 8.20 -6.30
N LYS A 116 -23.96 7.19 -7.15
CA LYS A 116 -23.82 7.35 -8.60
C LYS A 116 -25.08 6.95 -9.37
N SER A 117 -25.11 7.36 -10.64
CA SER A 117 -26.17 7.02 -11.59
C SER A 117 -26.26 5.51 -11.88
N PHE A 118 -27.37 5.10 -12.48
CA PHE A 118 -27.70 3.72 -12.81
C PHE A 118 -26.59 2.96 -13.58
N PHE A 119 -25.83 3.65 -14.43
CA PHE A 119 -24.75 3.05 -15.24
C PHE A 119 -23.64 2.40 -14.40
N ALA A 120 -23.22 3.03 -13.30
CA ALA A 120 -22.12 2.55 -12.46
C ALA A 120 -22.59 1.67 -11.29
N ARG A 121 -23.88 1.63 -11.01
CA ARG A 121 -24.45 1.01 -9.80
C ARG A 121 -24.59 -0.50 -9.95
N GLY A 122 -24.04 -1.22 -8.97
CA GLY A 122 -24.17 -2.67 -8.87
C GLY A 122 -23.59 -3.45 -10.07
N MET A 123 -24.13 -4.63 -10.34
CA MET A 123 -23.78 -5.47 -11.48
C MET A 123 -24.86 -5.35 -12.56
N ASN A 124 -24.67 -4.44 -13.50
CA ASN A 124 -25.58 -4.18 -14.61
C ASN A 124 -24.97 -4.61 -15.96
N GLY A 125 -25.79 -4.63 -17.02
CA GLY A 125 -25.39 -5.07 -18.35
C GLY A 125 -24.21 -4.29 -18.94
N TYR A 126 -24.16 -2.97 -18.72
CA TYR A 126 -23.07 -2.12 -19.17
C TYR A 126 -21.73 -2.47 -18.48
N LYS A 127 -21.78 -2.67 -17.16
CA LYS A 127 -20.60 -3.07 -16.38
C LYS A 127 -20.11 -4.46 -16.82
N ILE A 128 -21.04 -5.41 -17.08
CA ILE A 128 -20.70 -6.74 -17.59
C ILE A 128 -20.03 -6.62 -18.97
N ALA A 129 -20.59 -5.83 -19.88
CA ALA A 129 -19.99 -5.61 -21.21
C ALA A 129 -18.58 -5.05 -21.13
N LEU A 130 -18.35 -4.06 -20.26
CA LEU A 130 -17.02 -3.51 -20.00
C LEU A 130 -16.05 -4.54 -19.39
N ILE A 131 -16.55 -5.41 -18.52
CA ILE A 131 -15.76 -6.51 -17.94
C ILE A 131 -15.39 -7.54 -19.01
N VAL A 132 -16.33 -7.92 -19.89
CA VAL A 132 -16.05 -8.82 -21.01
C VAL A 132 -14.98 -8.23 -21.91
N PHE A 133 -15.15 -6.98 -22.32
CA PHE A 133 -14.21 -6.31 -23.20
C PHE A 133 -12.81 -6.18 -22.60
N SER A 134 -12.72 -5.63 -21.38
CA SER A 134 -11.44 -5.46 -20.68
C SER A 134 -10.80 -6.79 -20.28
N GLY A 135 -11.59 -7.78 -19.89
CA GLY A 135 -11.12 -9.14 -19.59
C GLY A 135 -10.58 -9.86 -20.81
N SER A 136 -11.26 -9.73 -21.96
CA SER A 136 -10.80 -10.28 -23.23
C SER A 136 -9.44 -9.72 -23.65
N PHE A 137 -9.25 -8.42 -23.50
CA PHE A 137 -7.98 -7.74 -23.80
C PHE A 137 -6.89 -8.09 -22.78
N ALA A 138 -7.18 -7.95 -21.49
CA ALA A 138 -6.21 -8.20 -20.43
C ALA A 138 -5.72 -9.65 -20.42
N GLY A 139 -6.60 -10.61 -20.67
CA GLY A 139 -6.25 -12.02 -20.75
C GLY A 139 -5.23 -12.29 -21.87
N VAL A 140 -5.43 -11.73 -23.06
CA VAL A 140 -4.47 -11.85 -24.18
C VAL A 140 -3.14 -11.18 -23.83
N MET A 141 -3.16 -9.99 -23.20
CA MET A 141 -1.93 -9.31 -22.79
C MET A 141 -1.13 -10.13 -21.77
N LEU A 142 -1.80 -10.74 -20.80
CA LEU A 142 -1.16 -11.62 -19.83
C LEU A 142 -0.57 -12.87 -20.49
N GLU A 143 -1.29 -13.46 -21.46
CA GLU A 143 -0.80 -14.61 -22.22
C GLU A 143 0.44 -14.27 -23.05
N LEU A 144 0.42 -13.13 -23.73
CA LEU A 144 1.57 -12.63 -24.50
C LEU A 144 2.79 -12.39 -23.60
N LEU A 145 2.59 -11.76 -22.44
CA LEU A 145 3.66 -11.56 -21.46
C LEU A 145 4.21 -12.88 -20.92
N TRP A 146 3.34 -13.84 -20.66
CA TRP A 146 3.74 -15.18 -20.22
C TRP A 146 4.54 -15.93 -21.29
N CYS A 147 4.08 -15.90 -22.54
CA CYS A 147 4.78 -16.51 -23.67
C CYS A 147 6.16 -15.88 -23.87
N PHE A 148 6.23 -14.54 -23.81
CA PHE A 148 7.50 -13.82 -23.91
C PHE A 148 8.47 -14.20 -22.78
N ALA A 149 7.98 -14.23 -21.54
CA ALA A 149 8.81 -14.59 -20.38
C ALA A 149 9.33 -16.03 -20.44
N ARG A 150 8.55 -16.93 -21.03
CA ARG A 150 8.92 -18.36 -21.12
C ARG A 150 9.76 -18.72 -22.35
N HIS A 151 9.50 -18.11 -23.49
CA HIS A 151 10.10 -18.50 -24.78
C HIS A 151 10.95 -17.41 -25.42
N GLY A 152 10.93 -16.17 -24.90
CA GLY A 152 11.71 -15.06 -25.44
C GLY A 152 11.13 -14.44 -26.73
N TYR A 153 10.00 -14.92 -27.22
CA TYR A 153 9.32 -14.35 -28.39
C TYR A 153 7.82 -14.20 -28.16
N LEU A 154 7.20 -13.27 -28.88
CA LEU A 154 5.76 -13.04 -28.84
C LEU A 154 5.08 -13.96 -29.86
N GLU A 155 4.37 -14.97 -29.39
CA GLU A 155 3.54 -15.82 -30.23
C GLU A 155 2.14 -15.21 -30.33
N SER A 156 1.68 -14.95 -31.56
CA SER A 156 0.33 -14.46 -31.79
C SER A 156 -0.68 -15.60 -31.60
N ARG A 157 -1.20 -15.71 -30.40
CA ARG A 157 -2.34 -16.59 -30.10
C ARG A 157 -3.63 -15.80 -30.23
N SER A 158 -3.96 -15.40 -31.45
CA SER A 158 -5.26 -14.83 -31.74
C SER A 158 -6.33 -15.91 -31.58
N GLY A 159 -7.09 -15.81 -30.47
CA GLY A 159 -8.33 -16.57 -30.33
C GLY A 159 -9.39 -16.06 -31.28
N LEU A 160 -10.53 -16.73 -31.34
CA LEU A 160 -11.72 -16.64 -32.19
C LEU A 160 -12.20 -15.22 -32.61
N VAL A 161 -11.56 -14.14 -32.22
CA VAL A 161 -11.99 -12.76 -32.48
C VAL A 161 -10.84 -11.95 -33.08
N TRP A 162 -11.16 -10.98 -33.90
CA TRP A 162 -10.21 -10.08 -34.55
C TRP A 162 -9.41 -9.26 -33.53
N GLY A 163 -8.09 -9.23 -33.66
CA GLY A 163 -7.18 -8.44 -32.86
C GLY A 163 -6.84 -9.05 -31.49
N PRO A 164 -6.39 -8.24 -30.54
CA PRO A 164 -5.90 -8.69 -29.23
C PRO A 164 -7.05 -9.00 -28.25
N PHE A 165 -8.12 -9.61 -28.70
CA PHE A 165 -9.28 -9.97 -27.89
C PHE A 165 -9.56 -11.47 -27.98
N ASN A 166 -9.71 -12.09 -26.82
CA ASN A 166 -10.13 -13.47 -26.72
C ASN A 166 -11.41 -13.56 -25.86
N MET A 167 -12.50 -13.97 -26.51
CA MET A 167 -13.82 -14.07 -25.89
C MET A 167 -13.82 -14.99 -24.66
N LEU A 168 -12.97 -16.03 -24.64
CA LEU A 168 -12.87 -16.97 -23.53
C LEU A 168 -12.49 -16.25 -22.21
N TYR A 169 -11.49 -15.37 -22.27
CA TYR A 169 -11.07 -14.58 -21.10
C TYR A 169 -12.14 -13.60 -20.67
N GLY A 170 -12.85 -13.00 -21.62
CA GLY A 170 -13.97 -12.10 -21.33
C GLY A 170 -15.14 -12.81 -20.66
N VAL A 171 -15.52 -13.97 -21.15
CA VAL A 171 -16.59 -14.80 -20.56
C VAL A 171 -16.17 -15.29 -19.18
N GLY A 172 -14.93 -15.73 -19.00
CA GLY A 172 -14.38 -16.11 -17.71
C GLY A 172 -14.44 -14.96 -16.70
N ALA A 173 -13.97 -13.77 -17.10
CA ALA A 173 -14.01 -12.56 -16.29
C ALA A 173 -15.44 -12.15 -15.89
N ALA A 174 -16.38 -12.17 -16.84
CA ALA A 174 -17.78 -11.87 -16.57
C ALA A 174 -18.42 -12.90 -15.62
N SER A 175 -18.20 -14.19 -15.85
CA SER A 175 -18.74 -15.27 -15.01
C SER A 175 -18.23 -15.19 -13.57
N LEU A 176 -16.92 -14.98 -13.38
CA LEU A 176 -16.35 -14.72 -12.06
C LEU A 176 -16.96 -13.46 -11.42
N SER A 177 -17.10 -12.38 -12.19
CA SER A 177 -17.68 -11.15 -11.66
C SER A 177 -19.13 -11.32 -11.24
N ILE A 178 -19.98 -11.88 -12.09
CA ILE A 178 -21.42 -12.03 -11.82
C ILE A 178 -21.64 -12.93 -10.59
N ILE A 179 -20.97 -14.07 -10.53
CA ILE A 179 -21.23 -15.07 -9.49
C ILE A 179 -20.56 -14.70 -8.19
N LEU A 180 -19.29 -14.24 -8.23
CA LEU A 180 -18.56 -13.88 -7.03
C LEU A 180 -18.98 -12.52 -6.47
N TYR A 181 -19.67 -11.67 -7.26
CA TYR A 181 -20.18 -10.38 -6.78
C TYR A 181 -21.01 -10.50 -5.50
N ARG A 182 -21.85 -11.53 -5.44
CA ARG A 182 -22.67 -11.79 -4.24
C ARG A 182 -21.84 -12.07 -2.98
N PHE A 183 -20.62 -12.58 -3.16
CA PHE A 183 -19.72 -12.98 -2.07
C PHE A 183 -18.54 -12.02 -1.89
N ARG A 184 -18.50 -10.89 -2.61
CA ARG A 184 -17.37 -9.95 -2.64
C ARG A 184 -16.92 -9.45 -1.28
N ASN A 185 -17.86 -9.28 -0.33
CA ASN A 185 -17.59 -8.83 1.04
C ASN A 185 -17.36 -9.99 2.03
N ARG A 186 -17.44 -11.24 1.57
CA ARG A 186 -17.24 -12.43 2.40
C ARG A 186 -15.75 -12.83 2.47
N GLY A 187 -15.45 -13.84 3.28
CA GLY A 187 -14.08 -14.33 3.47
C GLY A 187 -13.43 -14.86 2.18
N LYS A 188 -12.08 -14.85 2.15
CA LYS A 188 -11.28 -15.28 0.99
C LYS A 188 -11.56 -16.73 0.61
N TRP A 189 -11.86 -17.60 1.58
CA TRP A 189 -12.16 -19.01 1.35
C TRP A 189 -13.40 -19.21 0.47
N LEU A 190 -14.44 -18.41 0.67
CA LEU A 190 -15.64 -18.47 -0.16
C LEU A 190 -15.37 -17.98 -1.59
N SER A 191 -14.51 -16.99 -1.73
CA SER A 191 -14.05 -16.52 -3.05
C SER A 191 -13.22 -17.58 -3.77
N PHE A 192 -12.39 -18.33 -3.03
CA PHE A 192 -11.63 -19.47 -3.56
C PHE A 192 -12.55 -20.57 -4.06
N LEU A 193 -13.47 -21.04 -3.22
CA LEU A 193 -14.41 -22.09 -3.61
C LEU A 193 -15.29 -21.67 -4.80
N GLY A 194 -15.77 -20.43 -4.77
CA GLY A 194 -16.54 -19.87 -5.88
C GLY A 194 -15.72 -19.81 -7.17
N GLY A 195 -14.47 -19.33 -7.10
CA GLY A 195 -13.56 -19.29 -8.25
C GLY A 195 -13.25 -20.69 -8.79
N PHE A 196 -12.97 -21.64 -7.91
CA PHE A 196 -12.74 -23.05 -8.24
C PHE A 196 -13.92 -23.65 -9.03
N VAL A 197 -15.14 -23.53 -8.51
CA VAL A 197 -16.34 -24.10 -9.16
C VAL A 197 -16.66 -23.35 -10.44
N VAL A 198 -16.75 -22.02 -10.38
CA VAL A 198 -17.14 -21.20 -11.55
C VAL A 198 -16.13 -21.34 -12.68
N GLY A 199 -14.83 -21.24 -12.37
CA GLY A 199 -13.76 -21.39 -13.36
C GLY A 199 -13.78 -22.76 -14.02
N SER A 200 -13.92 -23.84 -13.24
CA SER A 200 -14.00 -25.21 -13.77
C SER A 200 -15.22 -25.41 -14.69
N VAL A 201 -16.39 -24.87 -14.29
CA VAL A 201 -17.60 -24.96 -15.11
C VAL A 201 -17.42 -24.18 -16.41
N VAL A 202 -16.92 -22.95 -16.35
CA VAL A 202 -16.68 -22.12 -17.55
C VAL A 202 -15.68 -22.80 -18.48
N GLU A 203 -14.57 -23.32 -17.94
CA GLU A 203 -13.53 -24.01 -18.70
C GLU A 203 -14.09 -25.27 -19.40
N TYR A 204 -14.87 -26.07 -18.68
CA TYR A 204 -15.50 -27.25 -19.23
C TYR A 204 -16.48 -26.90 -20.36
N VAL A 205 -17.41 -25.97 -20.11
CA VAL A 205 -18.43 -25.54 -21.07
C VAL A 205 -17.80 -24.91 -22.30
N CYS A 206 -16.78 -24.06 -22.14
CA CYS A 206 -16.07 -23.46 -23.27
C CYS A 206 -15.36 -24.52 -24.13
N SER A 207 -14.69 -25.48 -23.52
CA SER A 207 -14.04 -26.59 -24.24
C SER A 207 -15.07 -27.45 -24.99
N TRP A 208 -16.21 -27.74 -24.35
CA TRP A 208 -17.28 -28.49 -24.98
C TRP A 208 -17.92 -27.74 -26.14
N LEU A 209 -18.20 -26.44 -25.96
CA LEU A 209 -18.75 -25.60 -27.03
C LEU A 209 -17.78 -25.46 -28.20
N GLN A 210 -16.49 -25.31 -27.97
CA GLN A 210 -15.49 -25.26 -29.04
C GLN A 210 -15.47 -26.54 -29.85
N GLU A 211 -15.55 -27.70 -29.21
CA GLU A 211 -15.58 -28.98 -29.92
C GLU A 211 -16.87 -29.15 -30.72
N VAL A 212 -18.03 -28.77 -30.15
CA VAL A 212 -19.32 -28.87 -30.87
C VAL A 212 -19.41 -27.92 -32.06
N LEU A 213 -18.92 -26.69 -31.91
CA LEU A 213 -19.05 -25.65 -32.94
C LEU A 213 -17.94 -25.69 -33.98
N PHE A 214 -16.72 -26.09 -33.60
CA PHE A 214 -15.54 -25.99 -34.45
C PHE A 214 -14.82 -27.32 -34.69
N GLY A 215 -15.29 -28.42 -34.07
CA GLY A 215 -14.64 -29.73 -34.17
C GLY A 215 -13.24 -29.82 -33.54
N SER A 216 -12.84 -28.80 -32.80
CA SER A 216 -11.49 -28.72 -32.21
C SER A 216 -11.54 -28.17 -30.77
N ARG A 217 -10.50 -28.48 -30.00
CA ARG A 217 -10.32 -28.00 -28.62
C ARG A 217 -9.04 -27.19 -28.50
N SER A 218 -9.07 -26.08 -27.78
CA SER A 218 -7.87 -25.25 -27.55
C SER A 218 -6.90 -25.86 -26.55
N TRP A 219 -7.36 -26.80 -25.72
CA TRP A 219 -6.55 -27.51 -24.73
C TRP A 219 -7.06 -28.93 -24.50
N ASP A 220 -6.18 -29.81 -24.04
CA ASP A 220 -6.48 -31.18 -23.68
C ASP A 220 -5.67 -31.61 -22.43
N TYR A 221 -6.38 -31.91 -21.35
CA TYR A 221 -5.79 -32.38 -20.10
C TYR A 221 -5.88 -33.89 -19.90
N SER A 222 -6.17 -34.67 -20.96
CA SER A 222 -6.33 -36.13 -20.84
C SER A 222 -5.15 -36.84 -20.17
N ARG A 223 -3.95 -36.25 -20.28
CA ARG A 223 -2.71 -36.79 -19.67
C ARG A 223 -2.42 -36.23 -18.27
N VAL A 224 -3.24 -35.32 -17.76
CA VAL A 224 -3.05 -34.69 -16.44
C VAL A 224 -3.86 -35.46 -15.40
N PRO A 225 -3.31 -35.77 -14.21
CA PRO A 225 -4.07 -36.45 -13.17
C PRO A 225 -5.31 -35.68 -12.74
N PHE A 226 -6.35 -36.41 -12.34
CA PHE A 226 -7.63 -35.86 -11.88
C PHE A 226 -8.30 -34.93 -12.91
N ASN A 227 -8.24 -35.30 -14.20
CA ASN A 227 -9.00 -34.62 -15.23
C ASN A 227 -10.41 -35.20 -15.38
N ILE A 228 -11.30 -34.39 -15.93
CA ILE A 228 -12.65 -34.77 -16.32
C ILE A 228 -12.78 -34.59 -17.85
N ASN A 229 -12.88 -35.68 -18.60
CA ASN A 229 -13.00 -35.72 -20.04
C ASN A 229 -11.89 -34.93 -20.80
N GLY A 230 -10.71 -34.78 -20.18
CA GLY A 230 -9.63 -33.98 -20.75
C GLY A 230 -9.91 -32.45 -20.81
N ARG A 231 -11.07 -32.00 -20.33
CA ARG A 231 -11.52 -30.59 -20.45
C ARG A 231 -11.13 -29.72 -19.27
N ILE A 232 -11.15 -30.29 -18.07
CA ILE A 232 -10.71 -29.65 -16.82
C ILE A 232 -9.84 -30.62 -16.04
N CYS A 233 -9.00 -30.10 -15.14
CA CYS A 233 -8.28 -30.92 -14.18
C CYS A 233 -8.12 -30.20 -12.84
N LEU A 234 -7.88 -30.96 -11.78
CA LEU A 234 -7.79 -30.46 -10.41
C LEU A 234 -6.77 -29.29 -10.28
N LEU A 235 -5.62 -29.42 -10.92
CA LEU A 235 -4.57 -28.39 -10.85
C LEU A 235 -5.08 -27.03 -11.37
N TYR A 236 -5.69 -26.99 -12.54
CA TYR A 236 -6.21 -25.75 -13.10
C TYR A 236 -7.45 -25.25 -12.36
N SER A 237 -8.26 -26.16 -11.81
CA SER A 237 -9.37 -25.79 -10.93
C SER A 237 -8.88 -25.08 -9.67
N LEU A 238 -7.74 -25.50 -9.08
CA LEU A 238 -7.10 -24.79 -7.97
C LEU A 238 -6.57 -23.39 -8.38
N PHE A 239 -6.02 -23.27 -9.60
CA PHE A 239 -5.66 -21.96 -10.15
C PHE A 239 -6.86 -21.04 -10.33
N TRP A 240 -8.00 -21.57 -10.80
CA TRP A 240 -9.26 -20.82 -10.85
C TRP A 240 -9.72 -20.36 -9.46
N GLY A 241 -9.55 -21.18 -8.43
CA GLY A 241 -9.82 -20.81 -7.05
C GLY A 241 -8.95 -19.61 -6.59
N ALA A 242 -7.64 -19.69 -6.81
CA ALA A 242 -6.72 -18.59 -6.50
C ALA A 242 -7.07 -17.32 -7.30
N LEU A 243 -7.32 -17.46 -8.60
CA LEU A 243 -7.75 -16.36 -9.47
C LEU A 243 -9.05 -15.73 -8.96
N GLY A 244 -10.01 -16.54 -8.47
CA GLY A 244 -11.26 -16.04 -7.91
C GLY A 244 -11.06 -15.11 -6.70
N ILE A 245 -10.06 -15.40 -5.85
CA ILE A 245 -9.69 -14.48 -4.76
C ILE A 245 -9.19 -13.15 -5.34
N PHE A 246 -8.14 -13.21 -6.19
CA PHE A 246 -7.56 -12.01 -6.79
C PHE A 246 -8.57 -11.22 -7.60
N TRP A 247 -9.41 -11.92 -8.35
CA TRP A 247 -10.43 -11.27 -9.17
C TRP A 247 -11.38 -10.43 -8.34
N ILE A 248 -12.04 -11.04 -7.36
CA ILE A 248 -13.11 -10.36 -6.64
C ILE A 248 -12.60 -9.40 -5.53
N LYS A 249 -11.39 -9.62 -5.02
CA LYS A 249 -10.84 -8.77 -3.95
C LYS A 249 -9.99 -7.62 -4.46
N ASP A 250 -9.35 -7.77 -5.61
CA ASP A 250 -8.37 -6.82 -6.11
C ASP A 250 -8.75 -6.27 -7.50
N ILE A 251 -8.96 -7.15 -8.49
CA ILE A 251 -9.18 -6.73 -9.88
C ILE A 251 -10.56 -6.09 -10.05
N TYR A 252 -11.61 -6.72 -9.56
CA TYR A 252 -12.96 -6.20 -9.68
C TYR A 252 -13.13 -4.81 -9.04
N PRO A 253 -12.76 -4.56 -7.78
CA PRO A 253 -12.88 -3.23 -7.18
C PRO A 253 -12.00 -2.19 -7.87
N PHE A 254 -10.85 -2.59 -8.41
CA PHE A 254 -10.03 -1.70 -9.24
C PHE A 254 -10.77 -1.29 -10.52
N MET A 255 -11.34 -2.25 -11.25
CA MET A 255 -12.15 -1.97 -12.45
C MET A 255 -13.39 -1.13 -12.13
N ALA A 256 -14.14 -1.48 -11.08
CA ALA A 256 -15.31 -0.73 -10.63
C ALA A 256 -14.97 0.72 -10.31
N LYS A 257 -13.82 0.98 -9.64
CA LYS A 257 -13.32 2.33 -9.39
C LYS A 257 -13.06 3.13 -10.69
N TRP A 258 -12.57 2.48 -11.73
CA TRP A 258 -12.38 3.13 -13.03
C TRP A 258 -13.71 3.43 -13.71
N ILE A 259 -14.66 2.50 -13.65
CA ILE A 259 -16.00 2.67 -14.20
C ILE A 259 -16.73 3.84 -13.50
N LEU A 260 -16.58 3.98 -12.17
CA LEU A 260 -17.14 5.10 -11.40
C LEU A 260 -16.60 6.49 -11.81
N LYS A 261 -15.44 6.54 -12.50
CA LYS A 261 -14.88 7.79 -13.03
C LYS A 261 -15.46 8.19 -14.38
N LEU A 262 -16.13 7.28 -15.08
CA LEU A 262 -16.76 7.59 -16.35
C LEU A 262 -17.89 8.62 -16.16
N PRO A 263 -18.02 9.61 -17.07
CA PRO A 263 -19.07 10.61 -16.96
C PRO A 263 -20.46 9.97 -17.11
N ASN A 264 -21.42 10.48 -16.34
CA ASN A 264 -22.80 9.98 -16.33
C ASN A 264 -23.57 10.09 -17.67
N ARG A 265 -22.92 10.64 -18.71
CA ARG A 265 -23.48 10.78 -20.06
C ARG A 265 -23.21 9.57 -20.98
N ALA A 266 -22.57 8.53 -20.47
CA ALA A 266 -22.22 7.35 -21.26
C ALA A 266 -23.30 6.23 -21.22
N GLY A 267 -24.49 6.52 -20.68
CA GLY A 267 -25.64 5.61 -20.62
C GLY A 267 -26.90 6.20 -21.24
#